data_f7a61d847d832311a92441575217a82f
#
_entry.id   f7a61d847d832311a92441575217a82f
#
_cell.length_a   1.000
_cell.length_b   1.000
_cell.length_c   1.000
_cell.angle_alpha   90.00
_cell.angle_beta   90.00
_cell.angle_gamma   90.00
#
_symmetry.space_group_name_H-M   'P 1'
#
loop_
_entity.id
_entity.type
_entity.pdbx_description
1 polymer ?
#
loop_
_entity_poly.entity_id
_entity_poly.type
_entity_poly.pdbx_seq_one_letter_code
_entity_poly.pdbx_strand_id
1 'polypeptide(L)'
;MEGGNWRPSIFIEAMPLTIILKRRVPGLSERALERFAARACRAVGIEAAVTVLITGSREMRALNSHFLRKNHATDVLSFPAPAFTNGFAGDIAISLDIAARNARLMRHSVSDEIRILTLHGILHLAGYDHESDRGEMAQIELTLRKTLGLPAALIERASGKRQSRSGPLERSRI
;
A
#
# COMPACT_ATOMS: atom_id res chain seq x y z
N MET A 1 30.07 -39.40 26.95
CA MET A 1 29.84 -38.74 25.63
C MET A 1 28.43 -38.17 25.67
N GLU A 2 28.35 -36.90 26.12
CA GLU A 2 27.07 -36.22 26.22
C GLU A 2 26.83 -35.47 24.90
N GLY A 3 25.83 -35.94 24.15
CA GLY A 3 25.39 -35.28 22.94
C GLY A 3 24.63 -34.00 23.26
N GLY A 4 25.35 -32.87 23.18
CA GLY A 4 24.77 -31.55 23.31
C GLY A 4 23.69 -31.34 22.23
N ASN A 5 22.45 -31.28 22.67
CA ASN A 5 21.29 -30.92 21.84
C ASN A 5 21.37 -29.44 21.47
N TRP A 6 22.10 -29.12 20.39
CA TRP A 6 22.12 -27.78 19.84
C TRP A 6 20.73 -27.47 19.25
N ARG A 7 19.94 -26.69 19.97
CA ARG A 7 18.72 -26.10 19.42
C ARG A 7 19.12 -24.74 18.84
N PRO A 8 18.98 -24.52 17.54
CA PRO A 8 19.11 -23.17 17.01
C PRO A 8 17.99 -22.32 17.65
N SER A 9 18.37 -21.36 18.49
CA SER A 9 17.48 -20.28 18.85
C SER A 9 17.22 -19.50 17.57
N ILE A 10 16.10 -19.79 16.91
CA ILE A 10 15.57 -18.94 15.87
C ILE A 10 15.13 -17.69 16.61
N PHE A 11 16.04 -16.74 16.82
CA PHE A 11 15.69 -15.36 17.01
C PHE A 11 15.03 -14.95 15.70
N ILE A 12 13.71 -14.98 15.67
CA ILE A 12 12.93 -14.20 14.73
C ILE A 12 13.19 -12.76 15.17
N GLU A 13 14.28 -12.19 14.71
CA GLU A 13 14.55 -10.77 14.85
C GLU A 13 13.33 -10.09 14.25
N ALA A 14 12.60 -9.36 15.09
CA ALA A 14 11.37 -8.70 14.65
C ALA A 14 11.76 -7.81 13.48
N MET A 15 11.15 -8.04 12.33
CA MET A 15 11.40 -7.25 11.11
C MET A 15 11.32 -5.78 11.48
N PRO A 16 12.35 -4.96 11.24
CA PRO A 16 12.35 -3.57 11.61
C PRO A 16 11.31 -2.84 10.75
N LEU A 17 10.15 -2.61 11.35
CA LEU A 17 9.07 -1.85 10.74
C LEU A 17 9.00 -0.49 11.43
N THR A 18 9.10 0.58 10.66
CA THR A 18 9.05 1.94 11.18
C THR A 18 7.77 2.61 10.73
N ILE A 19 6.95 3.08 11.68
CA ILE A 19 5.77 3.89 11.39
C ILE A 19 6.07 5.34 11.80
N ILE A 20 5.83 6.28 10.90
CA ILE A 20 5.99 7.71 11.14
C ILE A 20 4.64 8.39 10.93
N LEU A 21 4.00 8.81 12.02
CA LEU A 21 2.74 9.55 11.98
C LEU A 21 3.01 11.05 12.12
N LYS A 22 3.17 11.78 11.02
CA LYS A 22 3.18 13.26 11.06
C LYS A 22 1.81 13.85 11.35
N ARG A 23 0.75 13.05 11.21
CA ARG A 23 -0.64 13.44 11.48
C ARG A 23 -1.36 12.30 12.19
N ARG A 24 -2.20 12.66 13.18
CA ARG A 24 -3.00 11.69 13.93
C ARG A 24 -4.09 11.09 13.03
N VAL A 25 -4.16 9.77 12.99
CA VAL A 25 -5.20 9.02 12.26
C VAL A 25 -6.33 8.65 13.23
N PRO A 26 -7.57 9.11 13.01
CA PRO A 26 -8.69 8.71 13.87
C PRO A 26 -8.86 7.20 13.93
N GLY A 27 -8.96 6.63 15.14
CA GLY A 27 -9.17 5.19 15.34
C GLY A 27 -7.98 4.28 15.02
N LEU A 28 -6.78 4.84 14.78
CA LEU A 28 -5.58 4.05 14.48
C LEU A 28 -4.38 4.57 15.27
N SER A 29 -3.81 3.72 16.13
CA SER A 29 -2.52 4.00 16.78
C SER A 29 -1.36 3.51 15.91
N GLU A 30 -0.20 4.13 16.09
CA GLU A 30 1.06 3.73 15.45
C GLU A 30 1.33 2.23 15.64
N ARG A 31 1.28 1.75 16.89
CA ARG A 31 1.46 0.33 17.23
C ARG A 31 0.43 -0.60 16.57
N ALA A 32 -0.81 -0.13 16.33
CA ALA A 32 -1.81 -0.93 15.62
C ALA A 32 -1.50 -1.04 14.12
N LEU A 33 -1.01 0.06 13.51
CA LEU A 33 -0.57 0.06 12.11
C LEU A 33 0.69 -0.78 11.93
N GLU A 34 1.64 -0.69 12.85
CA GLU A 34 2.85 -1.51 12.89
C GLU A 34 2.53 -3.02 12.88
N ARG A 35 1.68 -3.48 13.82
CA ARG A 35 1.25 -4.88 13.85
C ARG A 35 0.55 -5.32 12.56
N PHE A 36 -0.27 -4.44 11.97
CA PHE A 36 -0.94 -4.73 10.72
C PHE A 36 0.08 -4.87 9.57
N ALA A 37 0.98 -3.90 9.41
CA ALA A 37 1.99 -3.90 8.35
C ALA A 37 2.94 -5.11 8.47
N ALA A 38 3.34 -5.48 9.70
CA ALA A 38 4.14 -6.69 9.95
C ALA A 38 3.42 -7.98 9.50
N ARG A 39 2.10 -8.07 9.71
CA ARG A 39 1.31 -9.21 9.21
C ARG A 39 1.23 -9.21 7.68
N ALA A 40 1.04 -8.03 7.08
CA ALA A 40 0.98 -7.88 5.62
C ALA A 40 2.33 -8.24 4.98
N CYS A 41 3.45 -7.74 5.49
CA CYS A 41 4.80 -8.09 5.01
C CYS A 41 5.05 -9.60 5.04
N ARG A 42 4.75 -10.25 6.19
CA ARG A 42 4.89 -11.72 6.29
C ARG A 42 4.03 -12.47 5.27
N ALA A 43 2.81 -11.98 5.01
CA ALA A 43 1.90 -12.64 4.08
C ALA A 43 2.38 -12.60 2.61
N VAL A 44 3.26 -11.65 2.27
CA VAL A 44 3.85 -11.51 0.91
C VAL A 44 5.34 -11.87 0.88
N GLY A 45 5.90 -12.39 1.99
CA GLY A 45 7.30 -12.85 2.05
C GLY A 45 8.34 -11.73 2.13
N ILE A 46 7.98 -10.51 2.56
CA ILE A 46 8.95 -9.46 2.84
C ILE A 46 9.54 -9.70 4.23
N GLU A 47 10.85 -9.96 4.29
CA GLU A 47 11.63 -10.15 5.53
C GLU A 47 12.58 -8.98 5.83
N ALA A 48 12.47 -7.90 5.07
CA ALA A 48 13.30 -6.72 5.17
C ALA A 48 12.55 -5.55 5.82
N ALA A 49 13.28 -4.54 6.28
CA ALA A 49 12.71 -3.34 6.90
C ALA A 49 11.79 -2.58 5.94
N VAL A 50 10.68 -2.07 6.44
CA VAL A 50 9.73 -1.20 5.72
C VAL A 50 9.44 0.03 6.56
N THR A 51 9.43 1.21 5.93
CA THR A 51 8.96 2.45 6.56
C THR A 51 7.60 2.85 6.02
N VAL A 52 6.67 3.22 6.89
CA VAL A 52 5.37 3.78 6.50
C VAL A 52 5.22 5.18 7.08
N LEU A 53 5.13 6.17 6.21
CA LEU A 53 4.92 7.58 6.53
C LEU A 53 3.47 7.99 6.28
N ILE A 54 2.76 8.46 7.32
CA ILE A 54 1.45 9.10 7.18
C ILE A 54 1.61 10.62 7.24
N THR A 55 1.27 11.29 6.15
CA THR A 55 1.46 12.74 6.01
C THR A 55 0.27 13.43 5.35
N GLY A 56 0.41 14.72 4.99
CA GLY A 56 -0.62 15.50 4.31
C GLY A 56 -0.40 15.61 2.79
N SER A 57 -1.43 16.03 2.06
CA SER A 57 -1.41 16.14 0.60
C SER A 57 -0.33 17.10 0.08
N ARG A 58 0.05 18.13 0.85
CA ARG A 58 1.14 19.05 0.47
C ARG A 58 2.48 18.33 0.36
N GLU A 59 2.82 17.55 1.38
CA GLU A 59 4.07 16.77 1.39
C GLU A 59 4.05 15.66 0.35
N MET A 60 2.89 14.97 0.20
CA MET A 60 2.72 13.97 -0.86
C MET A 60 2.94 14.54 -2.27
N ARG A 61 2.46 15.77 -2.53
CA ARG A 61 2.75 16.47 -3.81
C ARG A 61 4.24 16.73 -3.97
N ALA A 62 4.93 17.17 -2.91
CA ALA A 62 6.37 17.40 -2.95
C ALA A 62 7.15 16.10 -3.24
N LEU A 63 6.81 15.00 -2.58
CA LEU A 63 7.40 13.68 -2.82
C LEU A 63 7.14 13.22 -4.26
N ASN A 64 5.91 13.32 -4.75
CA ASN A 64 5.53 12.91 -6.10
C ASN A 64 6.25 13.76 -7.17
N SER A 65 6.38 15.07 -6.93
CA SER A 65 7.12 15.97 -7.83
C SER A 65 8.62 15.65 -7.84
N HIS A 66 9.20 15.41 -6.67
CA HIS A 66 10.64 15.16 -6.53
C HIS A 66 11.06 13.83 -7.16
N PHE A 67 10.34 12.74 -6.82
CA PHE A 67 10.74 11.38 -7.22
C PHE A 67 10.13 10.91 -8.54
N LEU A 68 8.89 11.30 -8.85
CA LEU A 68 8.16 10.82 -10.04
C LEU A 68 7.88 11.93 -11.06
N ARG A 69 8.33 13.17 -10.82
CA ARG A 69 8.12 14.35 -11.67
C ARG A 69 6.64 14.66 -11.95
N LYS A 70 5.74 14.24 -11.04
CA LYS A 70 4.29 14.45 -11.15
C LYS A 70 3.86 15.53 -10.14
N ASN A 71 3.41 16.70 -10.59
CA ASN A 71 3.03 17.81 -9.72
C ASN A 71 1.58 17.72 -9.21
N HIS A 72 1.19 16.59 -8.65
CA HIS A 72 -0.09 16.40 -7.97
C HIS A 72 0.08 15.48 -6.76
N ALA A 73 -0.82 15.61 -5.77
CA ALA A 73 -0.86 14.68 -4.66
C ALA A 73 -1.59 13.40 -5.08
N THR A 74 -1.09 12.24 -4.59
CA THR A 74 -1.73 10.93 -4.66
C THR A 74 -2.02 10.42 -3.26
N ASP A 75 -2.79 9.35 -3.13
CA ASP A 75 -3.13 8.71 -1.86
C ASP A 75 -1.95 7.92 -1.29
N VAL A 76 -1.21 7.20 -2.12
CA VAL A 76 -0.06 6.40 -1.72
C VAL A 76 1.07 6.52 -2.75
N LEU A 77 2.30 6.46 -2.26
CA LEU A 77 3.53 6.31 -3.03
C LEU A 77 4.35 5.20 -2.40
N SER A 78 4.91 4.32 -3.22
CA SER A 78 5.81 3.26 -2.81
C SER A 78 7.16 3.46 -3.48
N PHE A 79 8.23 3.36 -2.69
CA PHE A 79 9.60 3.53 -3.12
C PHE A 79 10.38 2.26 -2.79
N PRO A 80 10.40 1.27 -3.70
CA PRO A 80 11.20 0.06 -3.50
C PRO A 80 12.66 0.39 -3.28
N ALA A 81 13.31 -0.29 -2.34
CA ALA A 81 14.74 -0.14 -2.13
C ALA A 81 15.52 -0.66 -3.35
N PRO A 82 16.69 -0.07 -3.67
CA PRO A 82 17.58 -0.64 -4.66
C PRO A 82 17.96 -2.08 -4.32
N ALA A 83 18.10 -2.93 -5.34
CA ALA A 83 18.34 -4.37 -5.19
C ALA A 83 19.54 -4.76 -4.30
N PHE A 84 20.44 -3.84 -3.99
CA PHE A 84 21.63 -4.06 -3.18
C PHE A 84 21.51 -3.56 -1.74
N THR A 85 20.32 -3.09 -1.30
CA THR A 85 20.12 -2.62 0.07
C THR A 85 19.76 -3.79 0.97
N ASN A 86 20.76 -4.39 1.61
CA ASN A 86 20.56 -5.50 2.54
C ASN A 86 19.65 -5.10 3.71
N GLY A 87 18.57 -5.85 3.91
CA GLY A 87 17.69 -5.70 5.07
C GLY A 87 16.68 -4.54 4.99
N PHE A 88 16.56 -3.83 3.86
CA PHE A 88 15.56 -2.79 3.64
C PHE A 88 14.75 -3.04 2.36
N ALA A 89 13.43 -3.11 2.46
CA ALA A 89 12.52 -3.33 1.35
C ALA A 89 12.04 -2.03 0.67
N GLY A 90 11.92 -0.95 1.44
CA GLY A 90 11.54 0.36 0.91
C GLY A 90 10.64 1.19 1.82
N ASP A 91 10.20 2.32 1.28
CA ASP A 91 9.35 3.30 1.96
C ASP A 91 7.96 3.38 1.31
N ILE A 92 6.94 3.60 2.15
CA ILE A 92 5.56 3.86 1.73
C ILE A 92 5.13 5.19 2.33
N ALA A 93 4.69 6.14 1.50
CA ALA A 93 4.12 7.40 1.96
C ALA A 93 2.61 7.43 1.65
N ILE A 94 1.78 7.88 2.61
CA ILE A 94 0.32 7.90 2.49
C ILE A 94 -0.22 9.28 2.85
N SER A 95 -1.08 9.83 1.99
CA SER A 95 -1.79 11.08 2.24
C SER A 95 -3.02 10.85 3.11
N LEU A 96 -3.00 11.32 4.36
CA LEU A 96 -4.17 11.26 5.24
C LEU A 96 -5.37 12.02 4.67
N ASP A 97 -5.14 13.15 3.99
CA ASP A 97 -6.24 13.98 3.44
C ASP A 97 -6.98 13.24 2.33
N ILE A 98 -6.23 12.57 1.43
CA ILE A 98 -6.82 11.79 0.33
C ILE A 98 -7.42 10.50 0.86
N ALA A 99 -6.75 9.82 1.79
CA ALA A 99 -7.28 8.63 2.45
C ALA A 99 -8.61 8.92 3.16
N ALA A 100 -8.73 10.04 3.88
CA ALA A 100 -9.98 10.43 4.54
C ALA A 100 -11.13 10.73 3.54
N ARG A 101 -10.80 11.29 2.38
CA ARG A 101 -11.77 11.50 1.28
C ARG A 101 -12.22 10.17 0.69
N ASN A 102 -11.27 9.28 0.40
CA ASN A 102 -11.54 7.96 -0.16
C ASN A 102 -12.38 7.11 0.80
N ALA A 103 -12.03 7.08 2.09
CA ALA A 103 -12.79 6.38 3.12
C ALA A 103 -14.27 6.80 3.16
N ARG A 104 -14.55 8.11 3.06
CA ARG A 104 -15.93 8.63 2.96
C ARG A 104 -16.66 8.13 1.71
N LEU A 105 -16.01 8.20 0.55
CA LEU A 105 -16.58 7.73 -0.72
C LEU A 105 -16.88 6.22 -0.69
N MET A 106 -16.01 5.44 -0.07
CA MET A 106 -16.10 3.99 0.01
C MET A 106 -16.86 3.48 1.23
N ARG A 107 -17.38 4.38 2.07
CA ARG A 107 -18.19 4.08 3.27
C ARG A 107 -17.51 3.16 4.29
N HIS A 108 -16.22 3.34 4.51
CA HIS A 108 -15.46 2.67 5.57
C HIS A 108 -14.65 3.66 6.41
N SER A 109 -13.99 3.18 7.45
CA SER A 109 -13.24 4.05 8.36
C SER A 109 -11.94 4.56 7.73
N VAL A 110 -11.46 5.73 8.18
CA VAL A 110 -10.14 6.26 7.77
C VAL A 110 -9.03 5.28 8.18
N SER A 111 -9.18 4.61 9.32
CA SER A 111 -8.20 3.62 9.78
C SER A 111 -8.13 2.40 8.85
N ASP A 112 -9.26 1.96 8.28
CA ASP A 112 -9.28 0.87 7.31
C ASP A 112 -8.68 1.31 5.99
N GLU A 113 -8.97 2.55 5.54
CA GLU A 113 -8.35 3.08 4.33
C GLU A 113 -6.83 3.17 4.43
N ILE A 114 -6.30 3.65 5.56
CA ILE A 114 -4.85 3.68 5.80
C ILE A 114 -4.25 2.26 5.76
N ARG A 115 -4.92 1.26 6.35
CA ARG A 115 -4.46 -0.13 6.28
C ARG A 115 -4.51 -0.68 4.84
N ILE A 116 -5.56 -0.36 4.09
CA ILE A 116 -5.70 -0.74 2.67
C ILE A 116 -4.55 -0.15 1.85
N LEU A 117 -4.28 1.14 1.99
CA LEU A 117 -3.19 1.80 1.28
C LEU A 117 -1.81 1.28 1.72
N THR A 118 -1.65 0.92 2.99
CA THR A 118 -0.44 0.27 3.50
C THR A 118 -0.24 -1.10 2.85
N LEU A 119 -1.30 -1.93 2.78
CA LEU A 119 -1.24 -3.24 2.11
C LEU A 119 -0.89 -3.09 0.62
N HIS A 120 -1.54 -2.15 -0.07
CA HIS A 120 -1.27 -1.86 -1.48
C HIS A 120 0.20 -1.46 -1.71
N GLY A 121 0.73 -0.57 -0.87
CA GLY A 121 2.14 -0.19 -0.91
C GLY A 121 3.10 -1.36 -0.65
N ILE A 122 2.78 -2.23 0.30
CA ILE A 122 3.56 -3.44 0.60
C ILE A 122 3.58 -4.38 -0.61
N LEU A 123 2.47 -4.54 -1.33
CA LEU A 123 2.43 -5.34 -2.55
C LEU A 123 3.38 -4.79 -3.62
N HIS A 124 3.43 -3.46 -3.80
CA HIS A 124 4.42 -2.85 -4.70
C HIS A 124 5.86 -3.10 -4.24
N LEU A 125 6.16 -3.03 -2.94
CA LEU A 125 7.49 -3.37 -2.42
C LEU A 125 7.84 -4.85 -2.62
N ALA A 126 6.83 -5.73 -2.65
CA ALA A 126 6.99 -7.15 -2.96
C ALA A 126 7.15 -7.44 -4.47
N GLY A 127 7.13 -6.39 -5.32
CA GLY A 127 7.34 -6.51 -6.75
C GLY A 127 6.05 -6.70 -7.59
N TYR A 128 4.87 -6.62 -6.98
CA TYR A 128 3.62 -6.61 -7.74
C TYR A 128 3.36 -5.24 -8.35
N ASP A 129 2.88 -5.20 -9.59
CA ASP A 129 2.60 -3.95 -10.30
C ASP A 129 1.34 -4.09 -11.15
N HIS A 130 0.26 -3.48 -10.68
CA HIS A 130 -1.05 -3.51 -11.35
C HIS A 130 -1.07 -2.76 -12.71
N GLU A 131 -0.05 -1.97 -13.05
CA GLU A 131 0.06 -1.32 -14.36
C GLU A 131 0.61 -2.28 -15.43
N SER A 132 1.37 -3.28 -15.02
CA SER A 132 2.04 -4.24 -15.93
C SER A 132 1.52 -5.67 -15.84
N ASP A 133 0.82 -6.04 -14.76
CA ASP A 133 0.29 -7.39 -14.54
C ASP A 133 -1.08 -7.62 -15.26
N ARG A 134 -1.56 -8.85 -15.22
CA ARG A 134 -2.87 -9.25 -15.79
C ARG A 134 -3.97 -9.32 -14.73
N GLY A 135 -3.87 -8.52 -13.66
CA GLY A 135 -4.80 -8.52 -12.53
C GLY A 135 -4.35 -9.41 -11.37
N GLU A 136 -3.12 -9.89 -11.37
CA GLU A 136 -2.53 -10.73 -10.33
C GLU A 136 -2.46 -10.00 -8.99
N MET A 137 -1.98 -8.76 -8.98
CA MET A 137 -1.94 -7.90 -7.80
C MET A 137 -3.34 -7.68 -7.20
N ALA A 138 -4.35 -7.43 -8.03
CA ALA A 138 -5.71 -7.21 -7.58
C ALA A 138 -6.30 -8.45 -6.88
N GLN A 139 -6.03 -9.65 -7.40
CA GLN A 139 -6.48 -10.92 -6.79
C GLN A 139 -5.79 -11.19 -5.46
N ILE A 140 -4.48 -10.98 -5.39
CA ILE A 140 -3.70 -11.13 -4.15
C ILE A 140 -4.18 -10.12 -3.11
N GLU A 141 -4.34 -8.85 -3.49
CA GLU A 141 -4.84 -7.81 -2.60
C GLU A 141 -6.23 -8.16 -2.05
N LEU A 142 -7.16 -8.62 -2.89
CA LEU A 142 -8.49 -9.04 -2.45
C LEU A 142 -8.44 -10.19 -1.43
N THR A 143 -7.59 -11.17 -1.68
CA THR A 143 -7.39 -12.31 -0.78
C THR A 143 -6.81 -11.88 0.56
N LEU A 144 -5.78 -11.02 0.54
CA LEU A 144 -5.13 -10.51 1.75
C LEU A 144 -6.05 -9.58 2.54
N ARG A 145 -6.88 -8.77 1.89
CA ARG A 145 -7.90 -7.96 2.58
C ARG A 145 -8.82 -8.84 3.41
N LYS A 146 -9.34 -9.94 2.85
CA LYS A 146 -10.18 -10.90 3.59
C LYS A 146 -9.44 -11.50 4.78
N THR A 147 -8.22 -12.00 4.56
CA THR A 147 -7.39 -12.62 5.61
C THR A 147 -7.00 -11.65 6.72
N LEU A 148 -6.79 -10.39 6.40
CA LEU A 148 -6.38 -9.35 7.34
C LEU A 148 -7.56 -8.61 7.98
N GLY A 149 -8.81 -8.96 7.61
CA GLY A 149 -10.03 -8.38 8.19
C GLY A 149 -10.33 -6.96 7.71
N LEU A 150 -9.97 -6.64 6.46
CA LEU A 150 -10.25 -5.35 5.83
C LEU A 150 -11.55 -5.39 5.00
N PRO A 151 -12.20 -4.23 4.77
CA PRO A 151 -13.34 -4.15 3.86
C PRO A 151 -13.02 -4.68 2.47
N ALA A 152 -13.94 -5.44 1.90
CA ALA A 152 -13.76 -6.12 0.60
C ALA A 152 -13.81 -5.17 -0.62
N ALA A 153 -14.42 -4.01 -0.46
CA ALA A 153 -14.63 -3.08 -1.57
C ALA A 153 -13.37 -2.27 -1.87
N LEU A 154 -12.76 -2.45 -3.05
CA LEU A 154 -12.00 -1.46 -3.83
C LEU A 154 -11.17 -2.07 -4.98
N ILE A 155 -11.81 -2.81 -5.87
CA ILE A 155 -11.15 -3.30 -7.09
C ILE A 155 -11.13 -2.24 -8.22
N GLU A 156 -11.80 -1.08 -8.07
CA GLU A 156 -12.00 -0.14 -9.18
C GLU A 156 -11.25 1.20 -9.09
N ARG A 157 -10.10 1.27 -8.43
CA ARG A 157 -9.33 2.53 -8.43
C ARG A 157 -8.53 2.82 -9.69
N ALA A 158 -8.25 1.83 -10.51
CA ALA A 158 -7.33 1.94 -11.65
C ALA A 158 -7.98 2.00 -13.04
N SER A 159 -9.28 1.84 -13.17
CA SER A 159 -9.96 1.83 -14.47
C SER A 159 -10.65 3.16 -14.82
N GLY A 160 -9.99 4.28 -14.53
CA GLY A 160 -10.37 5.61 -15.05
C GLY A 160 -10.09 5.78 -16.54
N LYS A 161 -10.20 4.73 -17.36
CA LYS A 161 -10.29 4.87 -18.81
C LYS A 161 -11.67 5.42 -19.14
N ARG A 162 -11.74 6.74 -19.39
CA ARG A 162 -12.85 7.37 -20.08
C ARG A 162 -13.16 6.54 -21.33
N GLN A 163 -14.24 5.79 -21.30
CA GLN A 163 -14.90 5.38 -22.53
C GLN A 163 -15.44 6.66 -23.16
N SER A 164 -14.73 7.15 -24.16
CA SER A 164 -15.27 8.10 -25.12
C SER A 164 -16.46 7.41 -25.79
N ARG A 165 -17.66 7.84 -25.44
CA ARG A 165 -18.86 7.53 -26.20
C ARG A 165 -18.70 8.15 -27.58
N SER A 166 -18.27 7.37 -28.55
CA SER A 166 -18.53 7.62 -29.97
C SER A 166 -19.99 7.32 -30.20
N GLY A 167 -20.82 8.37 -30.21
CA GLY A 167 -22.17 8.30 -30.68
C GLY A 167 -22.17 8.04 -32.20
N PRO A 168 -23.14 7.31 -32.73
CA PRO A 168 -23.24 7.07 -34.17
C PRO A 168 -23.64 8.36 -34.91
N LEU A 169 -22.86 8.68 -35.94
CA LEU A 169 -23.22 9.69 -36.93
C LEU A 169 -24.46 9.21 -37.69
N GLU A 170 -25.58 9.82 -37.38
CA GLU A 170 -26.81 9.70 -38.13
C GLU A 170 -26.62 10.39 -39.48
N ARG A 171 -26.60 9.59 -40.55
CA ARG A 171 -26.66 10.07 -41.92
C ARG A 171 -28.09 10.46 -42.20
N SER A 172 -28.44 11.74 -42.24
CA SER A 172 -29.63 12.22 -42.91
C SER A 172 -29.35 12.43 -44.39
N ARG A 173 -30.07 11.66 -45.21
CA ARG A 173 -30.32 11.97 -46.61
C ARG A 173 -31.35 13.10 -46.70
N ILE A 174 -31.11 14.07 -47.46
CA ILE A 174 -31.86 14.57 -48.64
C ILE A 174 -31.08 15.72 -49.23
#